data_91dd784229e5a1324a46219ccde8a3ee
#
_entry.id   91dd784229e5a1324a46219ccde8a3ee
#
_cell.length_a   1.000
_cell.length_b   1.000
_cell.length_c   1.000
_cell.angle_alpha   90.00
_cell.angle_beta   90.00
_cell.angle_gamma   90.00
#
_symmetry.space_group_name_H-M   'P 1'
#
loop_
_entity.id
_entity.type
_entity.pdbx_description
1 polymer ?
#
loop_
_entity_poly.entity_id
_entity_poly.type
_entity_poly.pdbx_seq_one_letter_code
_entity_poly.pdbx_strand_id
1 'polypeptide(L)'
;MPNISSSELIAQFQTALRDGWGYIYGASGEIWTQAQQNAASREQTKKYGRKWVRHRVADCSGLFAWAFRQLGGYCYHGSNTMFRRYSSASGSLSAGKRTDGAPLKPGTAVYKFNASEGYHHVGLYIGEGGVIEAKGTAYGVATSKIGSGWTHWGELKGVDYAEKGEQIAMSETKLAVVTTASGSLNMRKTASKSAEVIAKIPQGVTVTVLMEADEWWRVQYKNSTGWCAAEFLTKQENADNQA
;
A
#
# COMPACT_ATOMS: atom_id res chain seq x y z
N MET A 1 4.40 -21.59 -3.05
CA MET A 1 3.63 -20.42 -2.61
C MET A 1 3.79 -19.35 -3.68
N PRO A 2 2.77 -18.54 -3.99
CA PRO A 2 2.96 -17.46 -4.93
C PRO A 2 4.07 -16.52 -4.43
N ASN A 3 4.92 -16.06 -5.33
CA ASN A 3 5.98 -15.11 -5.04
C ASN A 3 5.38 -13.71 -5.13
N ILE A 4 4.97 -13.14 -4.00
CA ILE A 4 4.37 -11.81 -3.91
C ILE A 4 5.49 -10.78 -3.98
N SER A 5 5.47 -9.86 -4.94
CA SER A 5 6.44 -8.77 -4.95
C SER A 5 6.16 -7.76 -3.82
N SER A 6 7.21 -7.14 -3.30
CA SER A 6 7.08 -6.10 -2.27
C SER A 6 6.21 -4.93 -2.74
N SER A 7 6.26 -4.59 -4.04
CA SER A 7 5.44 -3.54 -4.65
C SER A 7 3.95 -3.89 -4.70
N GLU A 8 3.59 -5.14 -5.01
CA GLU A 8 2.20 -5.61 -4.95
C GLU A 8 1.65 -5.55 -3.52
N LEU A 9 2.45 -5.97 -2.54
CA LEU A 9 2.06 -5.88 -1.12
C LEU A 9 1.82 -4.42 -0.71
N ILE A 10 2.72 -3.50 -1.08
CA ILE A 10 2.56 -2.06 -0.83
C ILE A 10 1.28 -1.52 -1.48
N ALA A 11 0.98 -1.93 -2.71
CA ALA A 11 -0.23 -1.48 -3.42
C ALA A 11 -1.53 -1.87 -2.68
N GLN A 12 -1.58 -3.04 -2.02
CA GLN A 12 -2.72 -3.42 -1.19
C GLN A 12 -2.88 -2.49 0.02
N PHE A 13 -1.79 -2.15 0.69
CA PHE A 13 -1.83 -1.22 1.83
C PHE A 13 -2.22 0.19 1.41
N GLN A 14 -1.72 0.66 0.27
CA GLN A 14 -2.12 1.94 -0.32
C GLN A 14 -3.62 1.96 -0.68
N THR A 15 -4.16 0.84 -1.13
CA THR A 15 -5.61 0.69 -1.38
C THR A 15 -6.40 0.85 -0.09
N ALA A 16 -6.03 0.16 0.99
CA ALA A 16 -6.72 0.30 2.27
C ALA A 16 -6.62 1.73 2.85
N LEU A 17 -5.46 2.39 2.68
CA LEU A 17 -5.26 3.78 3.08
C LEU A 17 -6.14 4.74 2.27
N ARG A 18 -6.11 4.64 0.94
CA ARG A 18 -6.90 5.48 0.03
C ARG A 18 -8.40 5.33 0.25
N ASP A 19 -8.85 4.10 0.51
CA ASP A 19 -10.26 3.77 0.70
C ASP A 19 -10.73 4.04 2.14
N GLY A 20 -9.89 4.62 2.99
CA GLY A 20 -10.23 5.10 4.34
C GLY A 20 -10.69 3.98 5.29
N TRP A 21 -9.95 2.83 5.29
CA TRP A 21 -10.32 1.72 6.16
C TRP A 21 -10.21 2.05 7.63
N GLY A 22 -11.13 1.51 8.40
CA GLY A 22 -11.14 1.61 9.85
C GLY A 22 -10.21 0.61 10.54
N TYR A 23 -10.08 0.79 11.84
CA TYR A 23 -9.42 -0.20 12.70
C TYR A 23 -10.42 -0.80 13.68
N ILE A 24 -10.53 -2.13 13.64
CA ILE A 24 -11.19 -2.92 14.69
C ILE A 24 -10.27 -4.08 15.05
N TYR A 25 -10.02 -4.27 16.33
CA TYR A 25 -9.18 -5.38 16.80
C TYR A 25 -9.77 -6.73 16.40
N GLY A 26 -8.96 -7.60 15.81
CA GLY A 26 -9.35 -8.91 15.31
C GLY A 26 -9.93 -8.90 13.89
N ALA A 27 -10.13 -7.72 13.28
CA ALA A 27 -10.65 -7.61 11.93
C ALA A 27 -9.55 -7.80 10.87
N SER A 28 -9.93 -8.29 9.69
CA SER A 28 -9.01 -8.57 8.60
C SER A 28 -9.61 -8.32 7.20
N GLY A 29 -10.29 -7.18 7.02
CA GLY A 29 -10.78 -6.70 5.73
C GLY A 29 -12.29 -6.82 5.50
N GLU A 30 -13.05 -7.26 6.49
CA GLU A 30 -14.52 -7.26 6.45
C GLU A 30 -15.11 -5.85 6.56
N ILE A 31 -16.39 -5.72 6.21
CA ILE A 31 -17.17 -4.50 6.44
C ILE A 31 -17.72 -4.52 7.85
N TRP A 32 -17.43 -3.47 8.64
CA TRP A 32 -17.95 -3.34 10.00
C TRP A 32 -19.44 -2.99 9.97
N THR A 33 -20.25 -3.81 10.62
CA THR A 33 -21.71 -3.65 10.63
C THR A 33 -22.20 -2.95 11.90
N GLN A 34 -23.41 -2.38 11.85
CA GLN A 34 -24.05 -1.81 13.04
C GLN A 34 -24.30 -2.87 14.12
N ALA A 35 -24.65 -4.10 13.72
CA ALA A 35 -24.87 -5.19 14.66
C ALA A 35 -23.57 -5.54 15.42
N GLN A 36 -22.44 -5.65 14.73
CA GLN A 36 -21.13 -5.87 15.35
C GLN A 36 -20.74 -4.70 16.27
N GLN A 37 -21.01 -3.46 15.86
CA GLN A 37 -20.76 -2.29 16.71
C GLN A 37 -21.58 -2.32 18.00
N ASN A 38 -22.87 -2.70 17.91
CA ASN A 38 -23.75 -2.81 19.08
C ASN A 38 -23.30 -3.94 20.03
N ALA A 39 -22.74 -5.01 19.49
CA ALA A 39 -22.20 -6.16 20.23
C ALA A 39 -20.76 -5.96 20.71
N ALA A 40 -20.13 -4.80 20.45
CA ALA A 40 -18.72 -4.57 20.79
C ALA A 40 -18.48 -4.64 22.30
N SER A 41 -17.51 -5.44 22.71
CA SER A 41 -17.10 -5.59 24.12
C SER A 41 -15.90 -4.72 24.50
N ARG A 42 -14.97 -4.49 23.55
CA ARG A 42 -13.74 -3.72 23.80
C ARG A 42 -14.03 -2.22 23.94
N GLU A 43 -13.51 -1.59 24.98
CA GLU A 43 -13.74 -0.17 25.28
C GLU A 43 -13.35 0.76 24.10
N GLN A 44 -12.22 0.50 23.45
CA GLN A 44 -11.79 1.29 22.28
C GLN A 44 -12.79 1.16 21.12
N THR A 45 -13.35 -0.02 20.91
CA THR A 45 -14.36 -0.25 19.86
C THR A 45 -15.68 0.42 20.22
N LYS A 46 -16.13 0.34 21.47
CA LYS A 46 -17.31 1.08 21.95
C LYS A 46 -17.16 2.58 21.71
N LYS A 47 -16.00 3.14 22.10
CA LYS A 47 -15.74 4.58 22.07
C LYS A 47 -15.57 5.12 20.64
N TYR A 48 -14.84 4.43 19.78
CA TYR A 48 -14.40 4.97 18.48
C TYR A 48 -14.89 4.16 17.28
N GLY A 49 -15.41 2.94 17.47
CA GLY A 49 -15.74 2.04 16.36
C GLY A 49 -16.96 2.47 15.54
N ARG A 50 -17.86 3.25 16.12
CA ARG A 50 -19.13 3.66 15.46
C ARG A 50 -18.90 4.36 14.11
N LYS A 51 -17.83 5.14 13.99
CA LYS A 51 -17.49 5.85 12.75
C LYS A 51 -17.07 4.90 11.60
N TRP A 52 -16.70 3.66 11.94
CA TRP A 52 -16.28 2.66 10.98
C TRP A 52 -17.42 1.78 10.47
N VAL A 53 -18.64 1.96 10.98
CA VAL A 53 -19.80 1.23 10.46
C VAL A 53 -19.96 1.52 8.97
N ARG A 54 -20.11 0.46 8.16
CA ARG A 54 -20.11 0.43 6.69
C ARG A 54 -18.75 0.65 6.03
N HIS A 55 -17.67 0.82 6.78
CA HIS A 55 -16.31 0.83 6.24
C HIS A 55 -15.68 -0.57 6.34
N ARG A 56 -14.72 -0.86 5.46
CA ARG A 56 -13.82 -1.98 5.68
C ARG A 56 -12.94 -1.70 6.89
N VAL A 57 -12.63 -2.75 7.64
CA VAL A 57 -11.83 -2.65 8.86
C VAL A 57 -10.77 -3.75 8.90
N ALA A 58 -9.63 -3.43 9.51
CA ALA A 58 -8.59 -4.40 9.85
C ALA A 58 -7.89 -3.97 11.14
N ASP A 59 -7.31 -4.91 11.88
CA ASP A 59 -6.27 -4.56 12.85
C ASP A 59 -4.88 -4.55 12.20
N CYS A 60 -3.83 -4.27 12.98
CA CYS A 60 -2.48 -4.09 12.45
C CYS A 60 -1.97 -5.30 11.64
N SER A 61 -2.16 -6.52 12.14
CA SER A 61 -1.77 -7.77 11.48
C SER A 61 -2.84 -8.32 10.54
N GLY A 62 -4.10 -7.99 10.79
CA GLY A 62 -5.23 -8.33 9.92
C GLY A 62 -5.15 -7.66 8.56
N LEU A 63 -4.58 -6.44 8.49
CA LEU A 63 -4.31 -5.76 7.22
C LEU A 63 -3.29 -6.56 6.37
N PHE A 64 -2.24 -7.11 6.98
CA PHE A 64 -1.33 -8.03 6.30
C PHE A 64 -2.03 -9.31 5.85
N ALA A 65 -2.79 -9.96 6.74
CA ALA A 65 -3.51 -11.18 6.41
C ALA A 65 -4.49 -10.98 5.24
N TRP A 66 -5.16 -9.83 5.19
CA TRP A 66 -6.00 -9.46 4.07
C TRP A 66 -5.19 -9.25 2.79
N ALA A 67 -4.11 -8.45 2.85
CA ALA A 67 -3.30 -8.12 1.68
C ALA A 67 -2.71 -9.38 1.03
N PHE A 68 -2.18 -10.30 1.84
CA PHE A 68 -1.69 -11.59 1.35
C PHE A 68 -2.79 -12.42 0.67
N ARG A 69 -4.01 -12.47 1.23
CA ARG A 69 -5.14 -13.18 0.60
C ARG A 69 -5.52 -12.59 -0.76
N GLN A 70 -5.46 -11.25 -0.92
CA GLN A 70 -5.71 -10.61 -2.22
C GLN A 70 -4.68 -11.03 -3.28
N LEU A 71 -3.47 -11.37 -2.85
CA LEU A 71 -2.35 -11.76 -3.71
C LEU A 71 -2.19 -13.29 -3.81
N GLY A 72 -3.19 -14.05 -3.35
CA GLY A 72 -3.17 -15.53 -3.37
C GLY A 72 -2.21 -16.18 -2.38
N GLY A 73 -1.66 -15.38 -1.45
CA GLY A 73 -0.74 -15.82 -0.42
C GLY A 73 -1.39 -15.99 0.95
N TYR A 74 -0.55 -16.28 1.95
CA TYR A 74 -0.97 -16.43 3.34
C TYR A 74 -0.01 -15.70 4.28
N CYS A 75 -0.55 -14.91 5.19
CA CYS A 75 0.17 -14.34 6.33
C CYS A 75 -0.66 -14.57 7.60
N TYR A 76 -0.01 -14.96 8.68
CA TYR A 76 -0.69 -15.22 9.94
C TYR A 76 -1.24 -13.91 10.55
N HIS A 77 -2.48 -13.96 11.03
CA HIS A 77 -3.10 -12.84 11.73
C HIS A 77 -2.66 -12.80 13.20
N GLY A 78 -1.59 -12.06 13.49
CA GLY A 78 -1.01 -11.91 14.82
C GLY A 78 0.46 -11.48 14.76
N SER A 79 0.75 -10.23 15.12
CA SER A 79 2.06 -9.57 14.96
C SER A 79 3.22 -10.31 15.66
N ASN A 80 3.00 -10.88 16.85
CA ASN A 80 4.00 -11.69 17.55
C ASN A 80 4.40 -12.93 16.74
N THR A 81 3.42 -13.65 16.21
CA THR A 81 3.66 -14.85 15.39
C THR A 81 4.24 -14.48 14.02
N MET A 82 3.78 -13.37 13.44
CA MET A 82 4.35 -12.83 12.20
C MET A 82 5.85 -12.63 12.34
N PHE A 83 6.28 -11.88 13.36
CA PHE A 83 7.70 -11.63 13.58
C PHE A 83 8.48 -12.94 13.77
N ARG A 84 8.02 -13.80 14.69
CA ARG A 84 8.78 -14.98 15.14
C ARG A 84 8.78 -16.14 14.14
N ARG A 85 7.73 -16.31 13.34
CA ARG A 85 7.55 -17.51 12.49
C ARG A 85 7.37 -17.21 11.01
N TYR A 86 6.92 -16.00 10.66
CA TYR A 86 6.64 -15.64 9.27
C TYR A 86 7.66 -14.66 8.67
N SER A 87 8.68 -14.26 9.42
CA SER A 87 9.84 -13.55 8.88
C SER A 87 10.87 -14.54 8.33
N SER A 88 11.39 -14.28 7.14
CA SER A 88 12.53 -14.98 6.54
C SER A 88 13.86 -14.39 7.03
N ALA A 89 13.87 -13.09 7.30
CA ALA A 89 14.94 -12.35 7.95
C ALA A 89 14.32 -11.31 8.88
N SER A 90 14.97 -11.03 10.01
CA SER A 90 14.48 -10.04 10.97
C SER A 90 15.62 -9.49 11.82
N GLY A 91 15.38 -8.33 12.43
CA GLY A 91 16.36 -7.69 13.31
C GLY A 91 15.81 -6.46 13.99
N SER A 92 16.70 -5.73 14.65
CA SER A 92 16.33 -4.52 15.40
C SER A 92 16.46 -3.26 14.55
N LEU A 93 15.67 -2.24 14.94
CA LEU A 93 15.76 -0.88 14.42
C LEU A 93 16.24 0.06 15.53
N SER A 94 17.06 1.03 15.16
CA SER A 94 17.43 2.18 15.99
C SER A 94 17.18 3.45 15.18
N ALA A 95 16.36 4.35 15.72
CA ALA A 95 15.96 5.60 15.04
C ALA A 95 15.48 5.39 13.59
N GLY A 96 14.78 4.28 13.33
CA GLY A 96 14.24 3.95 12.01
C GLY A 96 15.24 3.30 11.03
N LYS A 97 16.47 3.04 11.46
CA LYS A 97 17.51 2.36 10.67
C LYS A 97 17.77 0.96 11.20
N ARG A 98 18.10 0.02 10.32
CA ARG A 98 18.51 -1.32 10.72
C ARG A 98 19.84 -1.24 11.49
N THR A 99 19.94 -2.00 12.57
CA THR A 99 21.15 -2.03 13.42
C THR A 99 22.31 -2.82 12.77
N ASP A 100 22.03 -3.61 11.75
CA ASP A 100 23.04 -4.33 10.95
C ASP A 100 23.63 -3.46 9.82
N GLY A 101 23.21 -2.21 9.67
CA GLY A 101 23.71 -1.26 8.69
C GLY A 101 23.14 -1.42 7.28
N ALA A 102 22.38 -2.49 7.01
CA ALA A 102 21.75 -2.68 5.70
C ALA A 102 20.53 -1.73 5.51
N PRO A 103 20.18 -1.37 4.28
CA PRO A 103 19.01 -0.55 4.03
C PRO A 103 17.72 -1.29 4.39
N LEU A 104 16.72 -0.55 4.91
CA LEU A 104 15.38 -1.07 5.11
C LEU A 104 14.66 -1.06 3.76
N LYS A 105 14.31 -2.24 3.25
CA LYS A 105 13.68 -2.37 1.92
C LYS A 105 12.19 -2.04 1.98
N PRO A 106 11.60 -1.37 0.98
CA PRO A 106 10.15 -1.22 0.87
C PRO A 106 9.45 -2.59 0.87
N GLY A 107 8.28 -2.67 1.52
CA GLY A 107 7.57 -3.93 1.73
C GLY A 107 7.97 -4.70 2.99
N THR A 108 8.98 -4.22 3.73
CA THR A 108 9.38 -4.82 5.02
C THR A 108 8.33 -4.51 6.09
N ALA A 109 7.95 -5.51 6.87
CA ALA A 109 7.14 -5.31 8.07
C ALA A 109 7.99 -4.68 9.18
N VAL A 110 7.46 -3.64 9.82
CA VAL A 110 8.10 -2.97 10.96
C VAL A 110 7.24 -3.12 12.20
N TYR A 111 7.88 -3.35 13.34
CA TYR A 111 7.20 -3.74 14.57
C TYR A 111 7.50 -2.80 15.73
N LYS A 112 6.50 -2.65 16.61
CA LYS A 112 6.69 -2.06 17.94
C LYS A 112 6.75 -3.19 18.96
N PHE A 113 7.78 -3.19 19.78
CA PHE A 113 8.01 -4.21 20.81
C PHE A 113 8.06 -3.55 22.18
N ASN A 114 7.44 -4.21 23.14
CA ASN A 114 7.69 -3.99 24.56
C ASN A 114 7.78 -5.33 25.32
N ALA A 115 8.34 -5.33 26.50
CA ALA A 115 8.60 -6.56 27.26
C ALA A 115 7.32 -7.26 27.74
N SER A 116 6.22 -6.52 27.97
CA SER A 116 4.97 -7.08 28.49
C SER A 116 4.10 -7.73 27.42
N GLU A 117 4.08 -7.17 26.21
CA GLU A 117 3.17 -7.61 25.13
C GLU A 117 3.93 -8.25 23.95
N GLY A 118 5.27 -8.11 23.92
CA GLY A 118 6.10 -8.54 22.80
C GLY A 118 5.95 -7.62 21.59
N TYR A 119 5.85 -8.20 20.40
CA TYR A 119 5.63 -7.46 19.14
C TYR A 119 4.15 -7.12 18.99
N HIS A 120 3.69 -6.13 19.73
CA HIS A 120 2.28 -5.81 19.91
C HIS A 120 1.67 -5.01 18.75
N HIS A 121 2.48 -4.48 17.85
CA HIS A 121 2.01 -3.70 16.70
C HIS A 121 2.90 -3.92 15.47
N VAL A 122 2.30 -3.82 14.28
CA VAL A 122 2.99 -3.99 13.00
C VAL A 122 2.47 -3.00 11.96
N GLY A 123 3.38 -2.47 11.13
CA GLY A 123 3.11 -1.65 9.96
C GLY A 123 3.96 -2.07 8.79
N LEU A 124 3.65 -1.60 7.59
CA LEU A 124 4.40 -1.86 6.36
C LEU A 124 5.25 -0.65 5.99
N TYR A 125 6.56 -0.82 5.92
CA TYR A 125 7.47 0.20 5.40
C TYR A 125 7.30 0.31 3.87
N ILE A 126 7.07 1.52 3.38
CA ILE A 126 6.76 1.78 1.97
C ILE A 126 7.88 2.53 1.22
N GLY A 127 9.04 2.71 1.87
CA GLY A 127 10.12 3.53 1.34
C GLY A 127 10.06 4.98 1.85
N GLU A 128 11.14 5.74 1.61
CA GLU A 128 11.25 7.19 1.90
C GLU A 128 10.85 7.58 3.34
N GLY A 129 11.09 6.68 4.28
CA GLY A 129 10.73 6.90 5.68
C GLY A 129 9.24 6.74 5.99
N GLY A 130 8.41 6.32 5.05
CA GLY A 130 6.97 6.13 5.20
C GLY A 130 6.60 4.73 5.73
N VAL A 131 5.58 4.67 6.56
CA VAL A 131 4.94 3.43 7.03
C VAL A 131 3.43 3.56 6.86
N ILE A 132 2.77 2.54 6.31
CA ILE A 132 1.30 2.40 6.38
C ILE A 132 0.96 1.39 7.47
N GLU A 133 0.09 1.76 8.37
CA GLU A 133 -0.34 0.95 9.51
C GLU A 133 -1.85 1.04 9.76
N ALA A 134 -2.49 -0.04 10.16
CA ALA A 134 -3.78 0.04 10.82
C ALA A 134 -3.50 0.43 12.28
N LYS A 135 -3.60 1.74 12.58
CA LYS A 135 -2.97 2.40 13.72
C LYS A 135 -3.74 2.22 15.03
N GLY A 136 -5.04 2.10 14.94
CA GLY A 136 -5.92 1.96 16.11
C GLY A 136 -7.33 2.45 15.83
N THR A 137 -8.30 2.10 16.69
CA THR A 137 -9.72 2.35 16.45
C THR A 137 -10.05 3.85 16.28
N ALA A 138 -9.28 4.73 16.92
CA ALA A 138 -9.46 6.16 16.78
C ALA A 138 -8.94 6.71 15.42
N TYR A 139 -8.09 5.97 14.71
CA TYR A 139 -7.35 6.50 13.54
C TYR A 139 -7.67 5.75 12.23
N GLY A 140 -7.93 4.43 12.30
CA GLY A 140 -8.05 3.58 11.13
C GLY A 140 -6.70 3.25 10.49
N VAL A 141 -6.71 3.01 9.17
CA VAL A 141 -5.49 2.87 8.37
C VAL A 141 -4.93 4.26 8.09
N ALA A 142 -3.67 4.46 8.41
CA ALA A 142 -3.02 5.77 8.34
C ALA A 142 -1.53 5.64 7.96
N THR A 143 -0.93 6.74 7.55
CA THR A 143 0.51 6.85 7.39
C THR A 143 1.18 7.31 8.68
N SER A 144 2.40 6.83 8.87
CA SER A 144 3.32 7.34 9.89
C SER A 144 4.75 7.36 9.33
N LYS A 145 5.67 7.95 10.08
CA LYS A 145 7.09 7.95 9.75
C LYS A 145 7.81 6.84 10.51
N ILE A 146 8.77 6.19 9.84
CA ILE A 146 9.73 5.32 10.51
C ILE A 146 10.58 6.17 11.48
N GLY A 147 10.81 5.67 12.68
CA GLY A 147 11.56 6.40 13.70
C GLY A 147 11.67 5.59 14.99
N SER A 148 11.96 6.24 16.11
CA SER A 148 12.25 5.60 17.40
C SER A 148 11.11 4.74 17.98
N GLY A 149 9.87 4.97 17.53
CA GLY A 149 8.73 4.12 17.93
C GLY A 149 8.70 2.75 17.27
N TRP A 150 9.44 2.54 16.17
CA TRP A 150 9.58 1.27 15.48
C TRP A 150 10.90 0.63 15.89
N THR A 151 10.82 -0.54 16.51
CA THR A 151 11.96 -1.16 17.21
C THR A 151 12.54 -2.37 16.48
N HIS A 152 11.77 -3.01 15.61
CA HIS A 152 12.19 -4.19 14.87
C HIS A 152 11.65 -4.18 13.44
N TRP A 153 12.31 -4.97 12.58
CA TRP A 153 11.92 -5.19 11.19
C TRP A 153 11.87 -6.69 10.89
N GLY A 154 11.09 -7.09 9.91
CA GLY A 154 11.03 -8.46 9.40
C GLY A 154 10.68 -8.49 7.93
N GLU A 155 11.50 -9.13 7.12
CA GLU A 155 11.18 -9.51 5.75
C GLU A 155 10.25 -10.74 5.80
N LEU A 156 9.05 -10.63 5.23
CA LEU A 156 8.05 -11.69 5.36
C LEU A 156 8.30 -12.83 4.39
N LYS A 157 8.06 -14.07 4.82
CA LYS A 157 8.11 -15.26 3.95
C LYS A 157 7.09 -15.14 2.82
N GLY A 158 7.49 -15.53 1.60
CA GLY A 158 6.64 -15.45 0.41
C GLY A 158 6.57 -14.07 -0.23
N VAL A 159 7.33 -13.10 0.30
CA VAL A 159 7.53 -11.78 -0.32
C VAL A 159 8.89 -11.75 -0.98
N ASP A 160 8.92 -11.35 -2.24
CA ASP A 160 10.13 -11.09 -3.00
C ASP A 160 10.57 -9.66 -2.77
N TYR A 161 11.69 -9.52 -2.06
CA TYR A 161 12.40 -8.25 -1.81
C TYR A 161 13.57 -8.06 -2.77
N ALA A 162 13.80 -9.01 -3.69
CA ALA A 162 14.73 -8.76 -4.74
C ALA A 162 14.24 -7.51 -5.47
N GLU A 163 15.05 -6.48 -5.44
CA GLU A 163 14.97 -5.47 -6.45
C GLU A 163 15.15 -6.25 -7.77
N LYS A 164 14.06 -6.57 -8.46
CA LYS A 164 14.16 -6.65 -9.90
C LYS A 164 14.76 -5.31 -10.24
N GLY A 165 15.98 -5.27 -10.76
CA GLY A 165 16.78 -4.08 -11.02
C GLY A 165 16.06 -2.91 -11.70
N GLU A 166 14.94 -2.61 -11.18
CA GLU A 166 14.25 -1.36 -11.11
C GLU A 166 14.57 -0.78 -9.75
N GLN A 167 15.81 -0.18 -9.69
CA GLN A 167 15.83 1.11 -9.11
C GLN A 167 14.50 1.78 -9.44
N ILE A 168 13.72 2.12 -8.38
CA ILE A 168 13.27 3.49 -8.35
C ILE A 168 14.51 4.31 -7.86
N ALA A 169 15.61 4.16 -8.51
CA ALA A 169 16.38 5.21 -9.06
C ALA A 169 15.33 6.04 -9.74
N MET A 170 15.13 7.28 -9.51
CA MET A 170 14.37 8.17 -10.35
C MET A 170 14.19 7.43 -11.70
N SER A 171 13.22 6.48 -11.74
CA SER A 171 13.01 5.63 -12.89
C SER A 171 12.62 6.70 -13.84
N GLU A 172 13.29 6.81 -14.92
CA GLU A 172 12.94 7.65 -16.04
C GLU A 172 11.45 7.77 -16.00
N THR A 173 10.98 8.92 -15.58
CA THR A 173 9.55 9.14 -15.32
C THR A 173 8.94 8.85 -16.69
N LYS A 174 8.40 7.63 -16.87
CA LYS A 174 7.83 7.27 -18.16
C LYS A 174 6.72 8.25 -18.43
N LEU A 175 7.00 9.16 -19.31
CA LEU A 175 6.07 10.22 -19.68
C LEU A 175 5.35 9.80 -20.94
N ALA A 176 4.08 10.13 -21.01
CA ALA A 176 3.31 10.01 -22.22
C ALA A 176 2.54 11.29 -22.48
N VAL A 177 2.41 11.63 -23.75
CA VAL A 177 1.61 12.77 -24.20
C VAL A 177 0.23 12.27 -24.61
N VAL A 178 -0.81 13.00 -24.25
CA VAL A 178 -2.16 12.75 -24.72
C VAL A 178 -2.28 13.16 -26.18
N THR A 179 -2.58 12.20 -27.05
CA THR A 179 -2.63 12.34 -28.52
C THR A 179 -4.04 12.12 -29.10
N THR A 180 -5.08 12.53 -28.40
CA THR A 180 -6.46 12.55 -28.94
C THR A 180 -6.52 13.46 -30.18
N ALA A 181 -7.34 13.09 -31.17
CA ALA A 181 -7.52 13.92 -32.38
C ALA A 181 -8.12 15.30 -32.07
N SER A 182 -8.90 15.41 -31.02
CA SER A 182 -9.47 16.67 -30.48
C SER A 182 -9.96 16.47 -29.05
N GLY A 183 -10.05 17.55 -28.29
CA GLY A 183 -10.65 17.55 -26.95
C GLY A 183 -9.78 16.99 -25.85
N SER A 184 -10.30 16.11 -25.04
CA SER A 184 -9.64 15.59 -23.82
C SER A 184 -9.75 14.08 -23.74
N LEU A 185 -8.73 13.44 -23.19
CA LEU A 185 -8.73 12.03 -22.83
C LEU A 185 -9.43 11.83 -21.49
N ASN A 186 -10.37 10.89 -21.43
CA ASN A 186 -11.01 10.52 -20.17
C ASN A 186 -10.07 9.65 -19.33
N MET A 187 -9.79 10.11 -18.11
CA MET A 187 -9.16 9.30 -17.07
C MET A 187 -10.26 8.66 -16.21
N ARG A 188 -10.22 7.35 -16.08
CA ARG A 188 -11.29 6.54 -15.50
C ARG A 188 -10.82 5.83 -14.23
N LYS A 189 -11.75 5.50 -13.36
CA LYS A 189 -11.51 4.83 -12.08
C LYS A 189 -10.96 3.42 -12.24
N THR A 190 -11.36 2.70 -13.28
CA THR A 190 -10.90 1.36 -13.63
C THR A 190 -10.65 1.26 -15.16
N ALA A 191 -9.92 0.23 -15.59
CA ALA A 191 -9.58 -0.05 -16.99
C ALA A 191 -10.81 -0.55 -17.78
N SER A 192 -11.80 0.31 -17.99
CA SER A 192 -13.02 -0.02 -18.72
C SER A 192 -13.67 1.21 -19.34
N LYS A 193 -14.22 1.06 -20.56
CA LYS A 193 -14.97 2.14 -21.25
C LYS A 193 -16.26 2.55 -20.52
N SER A 194 -16.83 1.66 -19.68
CA SER A 194 -18.01 1.94 -18.86
C SER A 194 -17.69 2.49 -17.48
N ALA A 195 -16.40 2.54 -17.08
CA ALA A 195 -16.00 3.04 -15.76
C ALA A 195 -16.24 4.55 -15.62
N GLU A 196 -16.46 4.98 -14.38
CA GLU A 196 -16.61 6.39 -13.99
C GLU A 196 -15.41 7.22 -14.49
N VAL A 197 -15.68 8.36 -15.12
CA VAL A 197 -14.67 9.34 -15.51
C VAL A 197 -14.34 10.22 -14.31
N ILE A 198 -13.09 10.11 -13.83
CA ILE A 198 -12.62 10.86 -12.65
C ILE A 198 -11.85 12.13 -13.00
N ALA A 199 -11.35 12.24 -14.23
CA ALA A 199 -10.74 13.45 -14.77
C ALA A 199 -10.80 13.47 -16.30
N LYS A 200 -10.63 14.65 -16.89
CA LYS A 200 -10.42 14.86 -18.33
C LYS A 200 -9.05 15.51 -18.53
N ILE A 201 -8.20 14.88 -19.34
CA ILE A 201 -6.83 15.33 -19.59
C ILE A 201 -6.81 15.94 -20.99
N PRO A 202 -6.51 17.24 -21.13
CA PRO A 202 -6.47 17.90 -22.44
C PRO A 202 -5.45 17.25 -23.39
N GLN A 203 -5.70 17.34 -24.68
CA GLN A 203 -4.74 16.98 -25.73
C GLN A 203 -3.41 17.72 -25.52
N GLY A 204 -2.29 17.07 -25.80
CA GLY A 204 -0.95 17.62 -25.69
C GLY A 204 -0.39 17.65 -24.24
N VAL A 205 -1.20 17.32 -23.24
CA VAL A 205 -0.72 17.28 -21.86
C VAL A 205 0.11 16.01 -21.63
N THR A 206 1.25 16.20 -20.98
CA THR A 206 2.11 15.08 -20.53
C THR A 206 1.60 14.54 -19.20
N VAL A 207 1.53 13.21 -19.10
CA VAL A 207 1.15 12.46 -17.90
C VAL A 207 2.27 11.50 -17.50
N THR A 208 2.35 11.18 -16.23
CA THR A 208 3.26 10.13 -15.74
C THR A 208 2.59 8.78 -15.92
N VAL A 209 3.26 7.86 -16.60
CA VAL A 209 2.80 6.47 -16.77
C VAL A 209 3.24 5.65 -15.57
N LEU A 210 2.29 5.14 -14.81
CA LEU A 210 2.52 4.31 -13.62
C LEU A 210 2.49 2.81 -13.94
N MET A 211 1.72 2.42 -14.97
CA MET A 211 1.59 1.02 -15.42
C MET A 211 1.13 1.00 -16.87
N GLU A 212 1.74 0.14 -17.66
CA GLU A 212 1.34 -0.13 -19.04
C GLU A 212 0.64 -1.49 -19.09
N ALA A 213 -0.52 -1.55 -19.74
CA ALA A 213 -1.20 -2.78 -20.13
C ALA A 213 -1.73 -2.59 -21.56
N ASP A 214 -2.12 -3.69 -22.23
CA ASP A 214 -2.37 -3.66 -23.68
C ASP A 214 -3.33 -2.56 -24.14
N GLU A 215 -4.51 -2.46 -23.55
CA GLU A 215 -5.53 -1.48 -23.95
C GLU A 215 -5.65 -0.27 -23.01
N TRP A 216 -5.11 -0.34 -21.79
CA TRP A 216 -5.28 0.67 -20.76
C TRP A 216 -4.00 0.92 -20.02
N TRP A 217 -3.59 2.21 -19.91
CA TRP A 217 -2.47 2.61 -19.06
C TRP A 217 -2.96 3.29 -17.81
N ARG A 218 -2.37 2.96 -16.69
CA ARG A 218 -2.57 3.69 -15.44
C ARG A 218 -1.65 4.89 -15.43
N VAL A 219 -2.24 6.08 -15.30
CA VAL A 219 -1.48 7.32 -15.36
C VAL A 219 -1.75 8.19 -14.13
N GLN A 220 -0.80 9.06 -13.83
CA GLN A 220 -0.97 10.15 -12.88
C GLN A 220 -1.09 11.46 -13.64
N TYR A 221 -2.13 12.21 -13.32
CA TYR A 221 -2.38 13.56 -13.83
C TYR A 221 -2.76 14.47 -12.66
N LYS A 222 -1.96 15.54 -12.45
CA LYS A 222 -2.07 16.38 -11.25
C LYS A 222 -2.02 15.51 -9.97
N ASN A 223 -3.01 15.65 -9.08
CA ASN A 223 -3.08 14.90 -7.83
C ASN A 223 -3.95 13.63 -7.91
N SER A 224 -4.30 13.18 -9.11
CA SER A 224 -5.18 12.04 -9.32
C SER A 224 -4.50 10.94 -10.13
N THR A 225 -4.80 9.68 -9.81
CA THR A 225 -4.39 8.52 -10.59
C THR A 225 -5.60 7.80 -11.15
N GLY A 226 -5.51 7.31 -12.38
CA GLY A 226 -6.60 6.61 -13.02
C GLY A 226 -6.15 5.91 -14.30
N TRP A 227 -7.10 5.35 -15.03
CA TRP A 227 -6.87 4.57 -16.24
C TRP A 227 -7.28 5.35 -17.48
N CYS A 228 -6.39 5.39 -18.45
CA CYS A 228 -6.59 5.98 -19.77
C CYS A 228 -6.43 4.92 -20.84
N ALA A 229 -7.19 5.01 -21.92
CA ALA A 229 -7.01 4.12 -23.06
C ALA A 229 -5.65 4.37 -23.70
N ALA A 230 -4.88 3.30 -23.90
CA ALA A 230 -3.50 3.34 -24.38
C ALA A 230 -3.39 3.94 -25.77
N GLU A 231 -4.39 3.73 -26.63
CA GLU A 231 -4.46 4.25 -28.00
C GLU A 231 -4.36 5.78 -28.12
N PHE A 232 -4.61 6.52 -27.02
CA PHE A 232 -4.54 7.97 -26.96
C PHE A 232 -3.33 8.49 -26.17
N LEU A 233 -2.32 7.65 -25.96
CA LEU A 233 -1.11 7.98 -25.23
C LEU A 233 0.12 7.62 -26.06
N THR A 234 0.98 8.59 -26.33
CA THR A 234 2.27 8.38 -27.00
C THR A 234 3.40 8.55 -26.01
N LYS A 235 4.26 7.55 -25.86
CA LYS A 235 5.45 7.64 -25.00
C LYS A 235 6.35 8.77 -25.44
N GLN A 236 6.86 9.53 -24.48
CA GLN A 236 7.99 10.41 -24.69
C GLN A 236 9.28 9.63 -24.49
N GLU A 237 10.13 9.59 -25.49
CA GLU A 237 11.51 9.14 -25.33
C GLU A 237 12.29 10.24 -24.59
N ASN A 238 13.05 9.85 -23.55
CA ASN A 238 13.93 10.78 -22.85
C ASN A 238 15.09 11.17 -23.79
N ALA A 239 15.32 12.47 -23.94
CA ALA A 239 16.33 13.03 -24.83
C ALA A 239 17.78 12.85 -24.33
N ASP A 240 18.06 12.02 -23.35
CA ASP A 240 19.36 11.91 -22.67
C ASP A 240 20.18 10.66 -23.06
N ASN A 241 20.04 10.16 -24.28
CA ASN A 241 20.94 9.09 -24.76
C ASN A 241 21.62 9.42 -26.10
N GLN A 242 22.10 10.64 -26.25
CA GLN A 242 23.08 11.02 -27.32
C GLN A 242 24.14 11.94 -26.72
N ALA A 243 25.14 11.36 -26.08
CA ALA A 243 26.50 11.89 -25.97
C ALA A 243 27.48 10.76 -25.65
#